data_6f63ab3559a9db0895b48547c96c3f03
#
_entry.id   6f63ab3559a9db0895b48547c96c3f03
#
_cell.length_a   1.000
_cell.length_b   1.000
_cell.length_c   1.000
_cell.angle_alpha   90.00
_cell.angle_beta   90.00
_cell.angle_gamma   90.00
#
_symmetry.space_group_name_H-M   'P 1'
#
loop_
_entity.id
_entity.type
_entity.pdbx_description
1 polymer ?
#
loop_
_entity_poly.entity_id
_entity_poly.type
_entity_poly.pdbx_seq_one_letter_code
_entity_poly.pdbx_strand_id
1 'polypeptide(L)'
;MRVLKRPEERRSEILDAAEVLFGTKGYSKTTVNDILRRIGIAKGTFYYYFQSKEEVMDAIVMRFMNMGLAAAKGIAANPKLNSHEKIYQIIMAQNQDSSRKDQIIEQLHRVDNAEMHQKSLVQTILLLTPILADVVEQGIKEGIFNTPAPKEVVEFLLVSSQFLLDTGLFQWEPAEIIKKAKAFAYIIETTLGAEKGSFSYIPRMYEQMLRLQKE
;
A
#
# COMPACT_ATOMS: atom_id res chain seq x y z
N MET A 1 29.88 -27.00 -3.38
CA MET A 1 28.66 -27.71 -3.80
C MET A 1 27.58 -26.69 -4.11
N ARG A 2 27.08 -26.58 -5.34
CA ARG A 2 26.05 -25.60 -5.74
C ARG A 2 24.70 -26.12 -5.26
N VAL A 3 24.15 -25.52 -4.19
CA VAL A 3 22.83 -25.90 -3.69
C VAL A 3 21.79 -25.55 -4.77
N LEU A 4 21.12 -26.57 -5.34
CA LEU A 4 19.99 -26.37 -6.23
C LEU A 4 18.81 -25.88 -5.39
N LYS A 5 18.53 -24.55 -5.45
CA LYS A 5 17.36 -23.95 -4.82
C LYS A 5 16.12 -24.19 -5.69
N ARG A 6 14.95 -24.34 -5.05
CA ARG A 6 13.67 -24.40 -5.77
C ARG A 6 13.44 -23.08 -6.54
N PRO A 7 12.71 -23.10 -7.66
CA PRO A 7 12.48 -21.91 -8.47
C PRO A 7 11.92 -20.71 -7.67
N GLU A 8 10.94 -20.96 -6.79
CA GLU A 8 10.34 -19.91 -5.94
C GLU A 8 11.34 -19.31 -4.93
N GLU A 9 12.19 -20.15 -4.35
CA GLU A 9 13.25 -19.70 -3.43
C GLU A 9 14.27 -18.80 -4.16
N ARG A 10 14.63 -19.17 -5.39
CA ARG A 10 15.55 -18.38 -6.20
C ARG A 10 14.92 -17.05 -6.63
N ARG A 11 13.65 -17.08 -7.02
CA ARG A 11 12.90 -15.87 -7.36
C ARG A 11 12.82 -14.93 -6.15
N SER A 12 12.49 -15.43 -4.96
CA SER A 12 12.47 -14.63 -3.72
C SER A 12 13.85 -14.04 -3.40
N GLU A 13 14.93 -14.81 -3.55
CA GLU A 13 16.30 -14.33 -3.32
C GLU A 13 16.69 -13.16 -4.23
N ILE A 14 16.25 -13.17 -5.49
CA ILE A 14 16.46 -12.04 -6.42
C ILE A 14 15.70 -10.81 -5.92
N LEU A 15 14.43 -10.98 -5.53
CA LEU A 15 13.60 -9.88 -5.01
C LEU A 15 14.21 -9.30 -3.72
N ASP A 16 14.62 -10.14 -2.77
CA ASP A 16 15.20 -9.72 -1.49
C ASP A 16 16.51 -8.92 -1.68
N ALA A 17 17.35 -9.38 -2.60
CA ALA A 17 18.59 -8.68 -2.94
C ALA A 17 18.33 -7.34 -3.62
N ALA A 18 17.37 -7.31 -4.55
CA ALA A 18 16.99 -6.09 -5.26
C ALA A 18 16.33 -5.08 -4.32
N GLU A 19 15.42 -5.51 -3.44
CA GLU A 19 14.77 -4.66 -2.43
C GLU A 19 15.82 -3.94 -1.56
N VAL A 20 16.81 -4.66 -1.04
CA VAL A 20 17.90 -4.04 -0.26
C VAL A 20 18.70 -3.04 -1.10
N LEU A 21 19.02 -3.37 -2.35
CA LEU A 21 19.79 -2.47 -3.24
C LEU A 21 18.97 -1.24 -3.63
N PHE A 22 17.69 -1.38 -3.91
CA PHE A 22 16.81 -0.26 -4.23
C PHE A 22 16.65 0.70 -3.05
N GLY A 23 16.51 0.17 -1.82
CA GLY A 23 16.43 1.00 -0.62
C GLY A 23 17.74 1.70 -0.27
N THR A 24 18.92 1.03 -0.42
CA THR A 24 20.20 1.59 0.02
C THR A 24 20.94 2.39 -1.05
N LYS A 25 20.91 1.93 -2.31
CA LYS A 25 21.62 2.56 -3.43
C LYS A 25 20.70 3.45 -4.28
N GLY A 26 19.40 3.25 -4.18
CA GLY A 26 18.37 3.83 -5.03
C GLY A 26 18.08 2.99 -6.28
N TYR A 27 16.83 3.02 -6.74
CA TYR A 27 16.38 2.25 -7.90
C TYR A 27 17.16 2.61 -9.17
N SER A 28 17.24 3.90 -9.53
CA SER A 28 17.89 4.36 -10.77
C SER A 28 19.38 4.00 -10.82
N LYS A 29 20.08 4.03 -9.68
CA LYS A 29 21.51 3.73 -9.58
C LYS A 29 21.82 2.23 -9.49
N THR A 30 20.82 1.39 -9.23
CA THR A 30 20.99 -0.07 -9.14
C THR A 30 20.93 -0.68 -10.54
N THR A 31 21.88 -1.54 -10.86
CA THR A 31 21.92 -2.30 -12.12
C THR A 31 21.58 -3.78 -11.88
N VAL A 32 21.18 -4.49 -12.93
CA VAL A 32 21.02 -5.95 -12.88
C VAL A 32 22.32 -6.62 -12.41
N ASN A 33 23.48 -6.13 -12.87
CA ASN A 33 24.77 -6.66 -12.45
C ASN A 33 25.03 -6.49 -10.95
N ASP A 34 24.53 -5.45 -10.30
CA ASP A 34 24.63 -5.30 -8.85
C ASP A 34 23.85 -6.41 -8.13
N ILE A 35 22.64 -6.72 -8.61
CA ILE A 35 21.79 -7.81 -8.08
C ILE A 35 22.52 -9.15 -8.27
N LEU A 36 23.01 -9.44 -9.49
CA LEU A 36 23.75 -10.67 -9.79
C LEU A 36 24.94 -10.87 -8.84
N ARG A 37 25.72 -9.80 -8.65
CA ARG A 37 26.91 -9.82 -7.80
C ARG A 37 26.56 -10.05 -6.33
N ARG A 38 25.48 -9.46 -5.84
CA ARG A 38 25.05 -9.59 -4.46
C ARG A 38 24.67 -11.03 -4.08
N ILE A 39 24.05 -11.77 -4.99
CA ILE A 39 23.56 -13.14 -4.72
C ILE A 39 24.40 -14.23 -5.39
N GLY A 40 25.42 -13.84 -6.17
CA GLY A 40 26.35 -14.80 -6.79
C GLY A 40 25.72 -15.68 -7.88
N ILE A 41 24.80 -15.13 -8.69
CA ILE A 41 24.15 -15.88 -9.80
C ILE A 41 24.63 -15.41 -11.17
N ALA A 42 24.53 -16.32 -12.15
CA ALA A 42 24.83 -15.99 -13.54
C ALA A 42 23.72 -15.16 -14.17
N LYS A 43 24.07 -14.34 -15.17
CA LYS A 43 23.15 -13.47 -15.92
C LYS A 43 21.97 -14.26 -16.50
N GLY A 44 22.21 -15.45 -17.08
CA GLY A 44 21.16 -16.31 -17.59
C GLY A 44 20.16 -16.77 -16.53
N THR A 45 20.60 -16.98 -15.29
CA THR A 45 19.71 -17.34 -14.17
C THR A 45 18.76 -16.19 -13.84
N PHE A 46 19.21 -14.94 -13.86
CA PHE A 46 18.35 -13.78 -13.64
C PHE A 46 17.28 -13.68 -14.73
N TYR A 47 17.71 -13.71 -16.00
CA TYR A 47 16.80 -13.55 -17.14
C TYR A 47 15.82 -14.72 -17.34
N TYR A 48 16.02 -15.84 -16.66
CA TYR A 48 15.03 -16.90 -16.54
C TYR A 48 13.82 -16.47 -15.68
N TYR A 49 14.03 -15.62 -14.65
CA TYR A 49 12.98 -15.19 -13.72
C TYR A 49 12.41 -13.82 -14.03
N PHE A 50 13.22 -12.89 -14.54
CA PHE A 50 12.86 -11.49 -14.78
C PHE A 50 13.51 -10.96 -16.05
N GLN A 51 12.72 -10.31 -16.88
CA GLN A 51 13.21 -9.76 -18.15
C GLN A 51 13.97 -8.43 -17.97
N SER A 52 13.67 -7.70 -16.88
CA SER A 52 14.25 -6.38 -16.62
C SER A 52 14.30 -6.04 -15.13
N LYS A 53 14.97 -4.95 -14.80
CA LYS A 53 14.99 -4.38 -13.44
C LYS A 53 13.62 -3.83 -13.05
N GLU A 54 12.88 -3.32 -14.01
CA GLU A 54 11.52 -2.82 -13.87
C GLU A 54 10.59 -3.95 -13.42
N GLU A 55 10.65 -5.11 -14.06
CA GLU A 55 9.86 -6.29 -13.66
C GLU A 55 10.18 -6.77 -12.24
N VAL A 56 11.44 -6.66 -11.82
CA VAL A 56 11.82 -6.95 -10.43
C VAL A 56 11.16 -5.95 -9.45
N MET A 57 11.14 -4.67 -9.78
CA MET A 57 10.51 -3.65 -8.93
C MET A 57 8.99 -3.84 -8.88
N ASP A 58 8.34 -4.08 -10.03
CA ASP A 58 6.92 -4.42 -10.09
C ASP A 58 6.59 -5.62 -9.17
N ALA A 59 7.44 -6.66 -9.23
CA ALA A 59 7.25 -7.85 -8.38
C ALA A 59 7.47 -7.56 -6.89
N ILE A 60 8.37 -6.65 -6.51
CA ILE A 60 8.56 -6.19 -5.13
C ILE A 60 7.31 -5.41 -4.66
N VAL A 61 6.82 -4.47 -5.45
CA VAL A 61 5.61 -3.70 -5.16
C VAL A 61 4.42 -4.64 -4.97
N MET A 62 4.21 -5.58 -5.90
CA MET A 62 3.14 -6.59 -5.81
C MET A 62 3.28 -7.49 -4.58
N ARG A 63 4.50 -7.80 -4.13
CA ARG A 63 4.73 -8.56 -2.90
C ARG A 63 4.23 -7.81 -1.67
N PHE A 64 4.55 -6.52 -1.53
CA PHE A 64 4.03 -5.69 -0.43
C PHE A 64 2.50 -5.52 -0.50
N MET A 65 1.96 -5.29 -1.69
CA MET A 65 0.51 -5.21 -1.89
C MET A 65 -0.19 -6.50 -1.46
N ASN A 66 0.32 -7.66 -1.88
CA ASN A 66 -0.27 -8.95 -1.53
C ASN A 66 -0.24 -9.21 -0.01
N MET A 67 0.79 -8.75 0.70
CA MET A 67 0.83 -8.83 2.16
C MET A 67 -0.29 -7.98 2.80
N GLY A 68 -0.45 -6.73 2.35
CA GLY A 68 -1.52 -5.85 2.80
C GLY A 68 -2.92 -6.39 2.48
N LEU A 69 -3.09 -6.95 1.27
CA LEU A 69 -4.36 -7.57 0.86
C LEU A 69 -4.68 -8.84 1.67
N ALA A 70 -3.68 -9.66 1.99
CA ALA A 70 -3.87 -10.84 2.83
C ALA A 70 -4.33 -10.43 4.24
N ALA A 71 -3.72 -9.39 4.82
CA ALA A 71 -4.14 -8.82 6.10
C ALA A 71 -5.59 -8.29 6.03
N ALA A 72 -5.91 -7.49 4.99
CA ALA A 72 -7.25 -6.96 4.79
C ALA A 72 -8.31 -8.06 4.65
N LYS A 73 -8.04 -9.12 3.86
CA LYS A 73 -8.92 -10.29 3.73
C LYS A 73 -9.12 -11.00 5.06
N GLY A 74 -8.06 -11.21 5.84
CA GLY A 74 -8.15 -11.85 7.15
C GLY A 74 -9.01 -11.05 8.13
N ILE A 75 -8.86 -9.71 8.14
CA ILE A 75 -9.67 -8.82 8.97
C ILE A 75 -11.14 -8.82 8.49
N ALA A 76 -11.37 -8.69 7.18
CA ALA A 76 -12.71 -8.70 6.60
C ALA A 76 -13.48 -10.00 6.91
N ALA A 77 -12.79 -11.13 6.92
CA ALA A 77 -13.37 -12.44 7.24
C ALA A 77 -13.60 -12.68 8.75
N ASN A 78 -13.15 -11.81 9.64
CA ASN A 78 -13.27 -12.00 11.07
C ASN A 78 -14.72 -11.76 11.54
N PRO A 79 -15.48 -12.81 11.99
CA PRO A 79 -16.88 -12.66 12.40
C PRO A 79 -17.08 -11.96 13.76
N LYS A 80 -15.98 -11.71 14.50
CA LYS A 80 -16.03 -11.05 15.81
C LYS A 80 -16.00 -9.53 15.70
N LEU A 81 -15.72 -8.99 14.52
CA LEU A 81 -15.60 -7.56 14.27
C LEU A 81 -16.82 -7.05 13.52
N ASN A 82 -17.36 -5.91 13.97
CA ASN A 82 -18.32 -5.15 13.17
C ASN A 82 -17.65 -4.46 11.99
N SER A 83 -18.42 -3.94 11.06
CA SER A 83 -17.93 -3.32 9.84
C SER A 83 -17.01 -2.12 10.09
N HIS A 84 -17.34 -1.29 11.07
CA HIS A 84 -16.52 -0.13 11.42
C HIS A 84 -15.16 -0.53 12.01
N GLU A 85 -15.14 -1.53 12.92
CA GLU A 85 -13.90 -2.10 13.46
C GLU A 85 -13.03 -2.72 12.37
N LYS A 86 -13.65 -3.40 11.38
CA LYS A 86 -12.94 -3.96 10.23
C LYS A 86 -12.27 -2.87 9.39
N ILE A 87 -13.00 -1.79 9.05
CA ILE A 87 -12.41 -0.67 8.31
C ILE A 87 -11.25 -0.06 9.08
N TYR A 88 -11.43 0.20 10.38
CA TYR A 88 -10.36 0.71 11.23
C TYR A 88 -9.12 -0.19 11.20
N GLN A 89 -9.27 -1.50 11.43
CA GLN A 89 -8.15 -2.43 11.45
C GLN A 89 -7.49 -2.59 10.07
N ILE A 90 -8.26 -2.56 8.98
CA ILE A 90 -7.71 -2.61 7.62
C ILE A 90 -6.86 -1.35 7.36
N ILE A 91 -7.34 -0.16 7.71
CA ILE A 91 -6.57 1.08 7.58
C ILE A 91 -5.29 1.01 8.41
N MET A 92 -5.36 0.55 9.67
CA MET A 92 -4.18 0.39 10.53
C MET A 92 -3.18 -0.61 9.94
N ALA A 93 -3.65 -1.74 9.41
CA ALA A 93 -2.79 -2.76 8.79
C ALA A 93 -2.08 -2.26 7.53
N GLN A 94 -2.74 -1.40 6.72
CA GLN A 94 -2.10 -0.77 5.55
C GLN A 94 -1.00 0.24 5.93
N ASN A 95 -1.13 0.86 7.10
CA ASN A 95 -0.20 1.85 7.62
C ASN A 95 0.82 1.27 8.62
N GLN A 96 0.87 -0.07 8.77
CA GLN A 96 1.91 -0.68 9.59
C GLN A 96 3.29 -0.37 9.01
N ASP A 97 4.07 0.28 9.84
CA ASP A 97 5.42 0.76 9.54
C ASP A 97 6.35 -0.44 9.32
N SER A 98 6.88 -0.55 8.12
CA SER A 98 8.05 -1.37 7.89
C SER A 98 9.05 -0.51 7.15
N SER A 99 10.21 -0.28 7.74
CA SER A 99 11.29 0.51 7.13
C SER A 99 11.63 0.11 5.69
N ARG A 100 11.40 -1.15 5.33
CA ARG A 100 11.57 -1.67 3.96
C ARG A 100 10.47 -1.19 3.01
N LYS A 101 9.22 -1.22 3.46
CA LYS A 101 8.07 -0.75 2.68
C LYS A 101 8.22 0.74 2.39
N ASP A 102 8.58 1.52 3.40
CA ASP A 102 8.74 2.97 3.27
C ASP A 102 9.86 3.34 2.29
N GLN A 103 10.99 2.62 2.33
CA GLN A 103 12.07 2.80 1.35
C GLN A 103 11.62 2.52 -0.09
N ILE A 104 10.78 1.52 -0.31
CA ILE A 104 10.24 1.21 -1.65
C ILE A 104 9.21 2.27 -2.08
N ILE A 105 8.33 2.71 -1.18
CA ILE A 105 7.38 3.79 -1.44
C ILE A 105 8.13 5.07 -1.81
N GLU A 106 9.18 5.44 -1.09
CA GLU A 106 10.03 6.59 -1.41
C GLU A 106 10.63 6.47 -2.83
N GLN A 107 11.06 5.28 -3.24
CA GLN A 107 11.55 5.07 -4.61
C GLN A 107 10.43 5.24 -5.65
N LEU A 108 9.19 4.83 -5.34
CA LEU A 108 8.02 5.01 -6.23
C LEU A 108 7.68 6.49 -6.45
N HIS A 109 7.86 7.34 -5.43
CA HIS A 109 7.59 8.78 -5.53
C HIS A 109 8.62 9.55 -6.37
N ARG A 110 9.71 8.92 -6.82
CA ARG A 110 10.67 9.58 -7.70
C ARG A 110 10.10 9.73 -9.11
N VAL A 111 10.40 10.85 -9.76
CA VAL A 111 9.92 11.17 -11.11
C VAL A 111 10.21 10.04 -12.11
N ASP A 112 11.37 9.40 -12.01
CA ASP A 112 11.79 8.30 -12.89
C ASP A 112 10.90 7.03 -12.75
N ASN A 113 10.06 6.96 -11.73
CA ASN A 113 9.22 5.81 -11.39
C ASN A 113 7.71 6.13 -11.44
N ALA A 114 7.32 7.27 -12.03
CA ALA A 114 5.94 7.74 -12.06
C ALA A 114 4.96 6.72 -12.68
N GLU A 115 5.34 6.04 -13.76
CA GLU A 115 4.52 5.00 -14.39
C GLU A 115 4.26 3.83 -13.44
N MET A 116 5.29 3.38 -12.73
CA MET A 116 5.20 2.29 -11.76
C MET A 116 4.34 2.68 -10.56
N HIS A 117 4.49 3.92 -10.06
CA HIS A 117 3.65 4.47 -9.02
C HIS A 117 2.18 4.49 -9.44
N GLN A 118 1.89 5.00 -10.64
CA GLN A 118 0.53 4.98 -11.19
C GLN A 118 -0.05 3.56 -11.27
N LYS A 119 0.73 2.59 -11.76
CA LYS A 119 0.31 1.17 -11.80
C LYS A 119 -0.02 0.64 -10.40
N SER A 120 0.79 0.96 -9.39
CA SER A 120 0.56 0.52 -8.01
C SER A 120 -0.73 1.09 -7.43
N LEU A 121 -1.03 2.38 -7.68
CA LEU A 121 -2.28 3.03 -7.26
C LEU A 121 -3.50 2.34 -7.90
N VAL A 122 -3.47 2.11 -9.20
CA VAL A 122 -4.54 1.41 -9.93
C VAL A 122 -4.76 0.00 -9.38
N GLN A 123 -3.69 -0.78 -9.18
CA GLN A 123 -3.79 -2.13 -8.64
C GLN A 123 -4.36 -2.15 -7.22
N THR A 124 -3.96 -1.20 -6.37
CA THR A 124 -4.50 -1.10 -5.01
C THR A 124 -6.01 -0.86 -5.04
N ILE A 125 -6.49 0.06 -5.89
CA ILE A 125 -7.92 0.31 -6.04
C ILE A 125 -8.65 -0.96 -6.48
N LEU A 126 -8.18 -1.60 -7.57
CA LEU A 126 -8.83 -2.78 -8.13
C LEU A 126 -8.89 -3.97 -7.14
N LEU A 127 -7.86 -4.14 -6.32
CA LEU A 127 -7.74 -5.29 -5.42
C LEU A 127 -8.34 -5.06 -4.04
N LEU A 128 -8.31 -3.82 -3.53
CA LEU A 128 -8.84 -3.50 -2.20
C LEU A 128 -10.32 -3.13 -2.21
N THR A 129 -10.81 -2.55 -3.31
CA THR A 129 -12.23 -2.19 -3.45
C THR A 129 -13.18 -3.34 -3.12
N PRO A 130 -13.08 -4.54 -3.71
CA PRO A 130 -14.04 -5.60 -3.41
C PRO A 130 -14.04 -5.99 -1.92
N ILE A 131 -12.88 -6.00 -1.28
CA ILE A 131 -12.76 -6.34 0.14
C ILE A 131 -13.48 -5.29 1.02
N LEU A 132 -13.24 -4.01 0.75
CA LEU A 132 -13.86 -2.93 1.52
C LEU A 132 -15.35 -2.76 1.19
N ALA A 133 -15.76 -3.00 -0.06
CA ALA A 133 -17.16 -2.97 -0.45
C ALA A 133 -17.96 -4.04 0.32
N ASP A 134 -17.46 -5.27 0.43
CA ASP A 134 -18.08 -6.34 1.23
C ASP A 134 -18.21 -5.93 2.71
N VAL A 135 -17.21 -5.24 3.27
CA VAL A 135 -17.25 -4.72 4.65
C VAL A 135 -18.30 -3.59 4.78
N VAL A 136 -18.41 -2.71 3.80
CA VAL A 136 -19.45 -1.66 3.79
C VAL A 136 -20.85 -2.28 3.66
N GLU A 137 -21.03 -3.29 2.81
CA GLU A 137 -22.30 -4.04 2.71
C GLU A 137 -22.68 -4.73 4.04
N GLN A 138 -21.69 -5.27 4.75
CA GLN A 138 -21.91 -5.76 6.12
C GLN A 138 -22.40 -4.63 7.02
N GLY A 139 -21.79 -3.45 6.96
CA GLY A 139 -22.18 -2.29 7.76
C GLY A 139 -23.60 -1.77 7.47
N ILE A 140 -24.04 -1.88 6.24
CA ILE A 140 -25.42 -1.57 5.87
C ILE A 140 -26.38 -2.56 6.54
N LYS A 141 -26.06 -3.87 6.54
CA LYS A 141 -26.87 -4.90 7.22
C LYS A 141 -26.86 -4.74 8.73
N GLU A 142 -25.78 -4.23 9.31
CA GLU A 142 -25.64 -3.92 10.73
C GLU A 142 -26.32 -2.60 11.14
N GLY A 143 -26.77 -1.78 10.17
CA GLY A 143 -27.32 -0.45 10.43
C GLY A 143 -26.27 0.60 10.83
N ILE A 144 -24.99 0.31 10.63
CA ILE A 144 -23.85 1.22 10.90
C ILE A 144 -23.63 2.18 9.73
N PHE A 145 -23.85 1.70 8.50
CA PHE A 145 -23.71 2.48 7.27
C PHE A 145 -25.02 2.55 6.50
N ASN A 146 -25.15 3.61 5.69
CA ASN A 146 -26.28 3.82 4.81
C ASN A 146 -25.82 4.52 3.53
N THR A 147 -25.49 3.74 2.51
CA THR A 147 -25.10 4.23 1.18
C THR A 147 -25.75 3.39 0.10
N PRO A 148 -26.27 3.99 -1.01
CA PRO A 148 -26.89 3.27 -2.11
C PRO A 148 -25.86 2.61 -3.05
N ALA A 149 -24.57 2.99 -2.97
CA ALA A 149 -23.53 2.59 -3.91
C ALA A 149 -22.22 2.22 -3.17
N PRO A 150 -22.20 1.11 -2.38
CA PRO A 150 -21.08 0.77 -1.50
C PRO A 150 -19.76 0.61 -2.25
N LYS A 151 -19.77 -0.03 -3.41
CA LYS A 151 -18.57 -0.25 -4.21
C LYS A 151 -17.99 1.05 -4.77
N GLU A 152 -18.83 1.84 -5.43
CA GLU A 152 -18.45 3.11 -6.06
C GLU A 152 -17.97 4.12 -5.03
N VAL A 153 -18.63 4.20 -3.87
CA VAL A 153 -18.18 5.05 -2.76
C VAL A 153 -16.77 4.63 -2.30
N VAL A 154 -16.51 3.33 -2.11
CA VAL A 154 -15.19 2.82 -1.76
C VAL A 154 -14.15 3.17 -2.82
N GLU A 155 -14.47 3.06 -4.12
CA GLU A 155 -13.56 3.43 -5.21
C GLU A 155 -13.17 4.91 -5.13
N PHE A 156 -14.13 5.82 -4.99
CA PHE A 156 -13.88 7.26 -4.85
C PHE A 156 -13.06 7.59 -3.60
N LEU A 157 -13.37 6.96 -2.47
CA LEU A 157 -12.63 7.14 -1.23
C LEU A 157 -11.18 6.66 -1.34
N LEU A 158 -10.95 5.51 -1.97
CA LEU A 158 -9.59 4.99 -2.22
C LEU A 158 -8.80 5.92 -3.14
N VAL A 159 -9.38 6.36 -4.27
CA VAL A 159 -8.73 7.32 -5.17
C VAL A 159 -8.37 8.60 -4.41
N SER A 160 -9.32 9.17 -3.67
CA SER A 160 -9.10 10.41 -2.94
C SER A 160 -7.98 10.28 -1.90
N SER A 161 -7.96 9.17 -1.14
CA SER A 161 -6.95 8.96 -0.11
C SER A 161 -5.57 8.69 -0.69
N GLN A 162 -5.47 7.83 -1.68
CA GLN A 162 -4.20 7.42 -2.24
C GLN A 162 -3.55 8.47 -3.16
N PHE A 163 -4.35 9.36 -3.74
CA PHE A 163 -3.83 10.42 -4.60
C PHE A 163 -3.68 11.73 -3.84
N LEU A 164 -4.77 12.27 -3.26
CA LEU A 164 -4.76 13.61 -2.68
C LEU A 164 -4.03 13.67 -1.32
N LEU A 165 -4.03 12.58 -0.56
CA LEU A 165 -3.34 12.50 0.73
C LEU A 165 -1.94 11.89 0.63
N ASP A 166 -1.46 11.62 -0.58
CA ASP A 166 -0.11 11.15 -0.84
C ASP A 166 0.88 12.32 -0.76
N THR A 167 1.69 12.33 0.30
CA THR A 167 2.70 13.36 0.55
C THR A 167 3.90 13.27 -0.39
N GLY A 168 4.07 12.17 -1.11
CA GLY A 168 5.09 12.01 -2.14
C GLY A 168 4.68 12.65 -3.48
N LEU A 169 3.36 12.72 -3.75
CA LEU A 169 2.82 13.42 -4.92
C LEU A 169 2.63 14.92 -4.64
N PHE A 170 2.12 15.24 -3.47
CA PHE A 170 1.82 16.61 -3.06
C PHE A 170 2.63 16.98 -1.83
N GLN A 171 3.45 17.99 -1.96
CA GLN A 171 4.24 18.54 -0.85
C GLN A 171 3.39 19.49 -0.01
N TRP A 172 2.33 18.93 0.63
CA TRP A 172 1.47 19.72 1.50
C TRP A 172 2.20 20.13 2.76
N GLU A 173 1.98 21.38 3.18
CA GLU A 173 2.40 21.79 4.52
C GLU A 173 1.69 20.96 5.60
N PRO A 174 2.33 20.70 6.76
CA PRO A 174 1.76 19.88 7.84
C PRO A 174 0.34 20.29 8.26
N ALA A 175 0.05 21.59 8.31
CA ALA A 175 -1.29 22.08 8.63
C ALA A 175 -2.33 21.78 7.55
N GLU A 176 -1.90 21.77 6.28
CA GLU A 176 -2.77 21.47 5.14
C GLU A 176 -3.14 20.01 5.08
N ILE A 177 -2.18 19.08 5.27
CA ILE A 177 -2.48 17.64 5.25
C ILE A 177 -3.43 17.26 6.39
N ILE A 178 -3.29 17.84 7.59
CA ILE A 178 -4.22 17.64 8.70
C ILE A 178 -5.63 18.16 8.34
N LYS A 179 -5.72 19.33 7.70
CA LYS A 179 -7.00 19.90 7.26
C LYS A 179 -7.67 19.00 6.23
N LYS A 180 -6.90 18.46 5.27
CA LYS A 180 -7.40 17.52 4.26
C LYS A 180 -7.86 16.21 4.88
N ALA A 181 -7.10 15.66 5.84
CA ALA A 181 -7.46 14.45 6.55
C ALA A 181 -8.76 14.62 7.36
N LYS A 182 -9.00 15.79 7.97
CA LYS A 182 -10.27 16.12 8.64
C LYS A 182 -11.42 16.19 7.65
N ALA A 183 -11.21 16.84 6.50
CA ALA A 183 -12.22 16.91 5.44
C ALA A 183 -12.51 15.51 4.85
N PHE A 184 -11.50 14.68 4.69
CA PHE A 184 -11.64 13.31 4.22
C PHE A 184 -12.45 12.44 5.18
N ALA A 185 -12.20 12.53 6.50
CA ALA A 185 -13.01 11.85 7.51
C ALA A 185 -14.50 12.26 7.42
N TYR A 186 -14.78 13.56 7.28
CA TYR A 186 -16.14 14.07 7.06
C TYR A 186 -16.78 13.52 5.77
N ILE A 187 -16.02 13.43 4.67
CA ILE A 187 -16.51 12.88 3.40
C ILE A 187 -16.86 11.40 3.58
N ILE A 188 -16.02 10.60 4.25
CA ILE A 188 -16.29 9.19 4.54
C ILE A 188 -17.59 9.06 5.33
N GLU A 189 -17.71 9.79 6.45
CA GLU A 189 -18.91 9.76 7.30
C GLU A 189 -20.17 10.10 6.52
N THR A 190 -20.11 11.14 5.67
CA THR A 190 -21.25 11.59 4.89
C THR A 190 -21.63 10.60 3.79
N THR A 191 -20.66 10.08 3.06
CA THR A 191 -20.91 9.19 1.91
C THR A 191 -21.27 7.77 2.33
N LEU A 192 -20.80 7.31 3.48
CA LEU A 192 -21.21 6.03 4.08
C LEU A 192 -22.45 6.15 4.95
N GLY A 193 -22.96 7.37 5.23
CA GLY A 193 -24.04 7.58 6.17
C GLY A 193 -23.69 7.12 7.59
N ALA A 194 -22.42 7.22 7.97
CA ALA A 194 -21.90 6.80 9.26
C ALA A 194 -22.12 7.86 10.34
N GLU A 195 -22.01 7.44 11.62
CA GLU A 195 -22.10 8.36 12.75
C GLU A 195 -21.01 9.44 12.68
N LYS A 196 -21.37 10.68 12.95
CA LYS A 196 -20.47 11.81 12.95
C LYS A 196 -19.35 11.62 13.98
N GLY A 197 -18.10 11.74 13.56
CA GLY A 197 -16.91 11.59 14.39
C GLY A 197 -16.39 10.15 14.47
N SER A 198 -17.10 9.19 13.90
CA SER A 198 -16.69 7.77 13.90
C SER A 198 -15.37 7.51 13.17
N PHE A 199 -15.02 8.35 12.20
CA PHE A 199 -13.73 8.29 11.48
C PHE A 199 -12.69 9.31 11.96
N SER A 200 -12.87 9.90 13.16
CA SER A 200 -11.92 10.88 13.74
C SER A 200 -10.51 10.33 14.00
N TYR A 201 -10.31 9.05 13.96
CA TYR A 201 -8.98 8.44 14.05
C TYR A 201 -8.11 8.72 12.81
N ILE A 202 -8.70 8.99 11.64
CA ILE A 202 -7.94 9.29 10.42
C ILE A 202 -7.09 10.56 10.58
N PRO A 203 -7.63 11.74 10.90
CA PRO A 203 -6.78 12.91 11.11
C PRO A 203 -5.78 12.74 12.26
N ARG A 204 -6.11 11.98 13.32
CA ARG A 204 -5.17 11.69 14.41
C ARG A 204 -3.95 10.88 13.93
N MET A 205 -4.14 9.95 13.00
CA MET A 205 -3.01 9.21 12.39
C MET A 205 -2.04 10.16 11.70
N TYR A 206 -2.53 11.09 10.89
CA TYR A 206 -1.68 12.10 10.23
C TYR A 206 -1.00 13.02 11.23
N GLU A 207 -1.69 13.44 12.30
CA GLU A 207 -1.09 14.22 13.39
C GLU A 207 0.05 13.47 14.07
N GLN A 208 -0.11 12.17 14.32
CA GLN A 208 0.92 11.33 14.93
C GLN A 208 2.10 11.11 13.97
N MET A 209 1.86 10.80 12.71
CA MET A 209 2.90 10.63 11.69
C MET A 209 3.78 11.88 11.57
N LEU A 210 3.16 13.07 11.53
CA LEU A 210 3.88 14.34 11.44
C LEU A 210 4.69 14.70 12.70
N ARG A 211 4.32 14.18 13.87
CA ARG A 211 5.13 14.34 15.10
C ARG A 211 6.39 13.50 15.05
N LEU A 212 6.27 12.23 14.62
CA LEU A 212 7.41 11.31 14.51
C LEU A 212 8.45 11.74 13.47
N GLN A 213 8.05 12.50 12.45
CA GLN A 213 8.98 13.06 11.45
C GLN A 213 9.79 14.27 11.94
N LYS A 214 9.45 14.82 13.10
CA LYS A 214 10.14 16.00 13.70
C LYS A 214 11.14 15.63 14.81
N GLU A 215 11.12 14.37 15.25
CA GLU A 215 12.09 13.78 16.20
C GLU A 215 13.24 13.11 15.46
#